data_9c2d547adf840a93cee16b49095664eb
#
_entry.id   9c2d547adf840a93cee16b49095664eb
#
_cell.length_a   1.000
_cell.length_b   1.000
_cell.length_c   1.000
_cell.angle_alpha   90.00
_cell.angle_beta   90.00
_cell.angle_gamma   90.00
#
_symmetry.space_group_name_H-M   'P 1'
#
loop_
_entity.id
_entity.type
_entity.pdbx_description
1 polymer ?
#
loop_
_entity_poly.entity_id
_entity_poly.type
_entity_poly.pdbx_seq_one_letter_code
_entity_poly.pdbx_strand_id
1 'polypeptide(L)'
;MKKRMLGKDLEVSAIGLGCMGMSHAYGAPSDRKEMTELIARAVELGCTFFDTAESYGTEENPHDNEELLGIALKPYRSKVKIATKFGISFDWDAPSVNKPLIVDSCPETIRKSVEGSLKRLQTDHIDLYYQHRVDPKIPIEEVAGTVKDLIDEGKITHWGLSEVDEETLRRAHKACPVTAIQNRYSMMARWYESLFPVLEELGVGFVAFSPLANGFLTAAYKMGAAFTEKGDYRSVMPQFSSEGQAENAGLVALLEKIAREKNATPAQVSLAWMLEKKPYIVPIPGTRKRSRLEENLGAATLSFTPEELASLDGELRHTKMSAVFGGTAIKK
;
A
#
# COMPACT_ATOMS: atom_id res chain seq x y z
N MET A 1 3.36 -0.12 -19.54
CA MET A 1 2.88 -1.07 -18.50
C MET A 1 1.40 -1.37 -18.73
N LYS A 2 0.92 -2.60 -18.43
CA LYS A 2 -0.51 -2.94 -18.43
C LYS A 2 -1.27 -2.03 -17.45
N LYS A 3 -2.54 -1.77 -17.72
CA LYS A 3 -3.41 -0.96 -16.87
C LYS A 3 -4.48 -1.82 -16.20
N ARG A 4 -5.01 -1.33 -15.10
CA ARG A 4 -6.11 -1.93 -14.33
C ARG A 4 -7.12 -0.86 -13.93
N MET A 5 -8.34 -1.30 -13.70
CA MET A 5 -9.42 -0.42 -13.27
C MET A 5 -9.67 -0.60 -11.77
N LEU A 6 -9.60 0.47 -11.02
CA LEU A 6 -10.08 0.55 -9.64
C LEU A 6 -11.48 1.18 -9.67
N GLY A 7 -12.45 0.48 -9.07
CA GLY A 7 -13.83 0.91 -9.17
C GLY A 7 -14.33 0.91 -10.61
N LYS A 8 -15.16 1.91 -10.95
CA LYS A 8 -15.81 2.00 -12.25
C LYS A 8 -14.95 2.67 -13.32
N ASP A 9 -14.11 3.64 -12.96
CA ASP A 9 -13.52 4.60 -13.88
C ASP A 9 -12.11 5.12 -13.50
N LEU A 10 -11.52 4.67 -12.41
CA LEU A 10 -10.15 5.05 -12.05
C LEU A 10 -9.14 4.07 -12.68
N GLU A 11 -8.68 4.39 -13.90
CA GLU A 11 -7.63 3.64 -14.57
C GLU A 11 -6.25 3.96 -14.01
N VAL A 12 -5.49 2.92 -13.61
CA VAL A 12 -4.14 3.02 -13.06
C VAL A 12 -3.20 1.98 -13.69
N SER A 13 -1.88 2.15 -13.55
CA SER A 13 -0.92 1.10 -13.89
C SER A 13 -1.15 -0.17 -13.06
N ALA A 14 -0.90 -1.34 -13.63
CA ALA A 14 -1.12 -2.63 -12.97
C ALA A 14 -0.35 -2.80 -11.65
N ILE A 15 0.76 -2.08 -11.51
CA ILE A 15 1.55 -1.96 -10.28
C ILE A 15 1.74 -0.46 -10.02
N GLY A 16 1.41 -0.02 -8.81
CA GLY A 16 1.68 1.33 -8.33
C GLY A 16 2.99 1.41 -7.54
N LEU A 17 3.36 2.61 -7.09
CA LEU A 17 4.50 2.85 -6.21
C LEU A 17 4.01 3.31 -4.84
N GLY A 18 4.22 2.49 -3.80
CA GLY A 18 4.04 2.88 -2.41
C GLY A 18 5.21 3.75 -1.96
N CYS A 19 4.94 5.01 -1.60
CA CYS A 19 5.99 5.98 -1.30
C CYS A 19 6.32 6.09 0.20
N MET A 20 5.54 5.46 1.08
CA MET A 20 5.72 5.54 2.54
C MET A 20 7.19 5.38 2.96
N GLY A 21 7.86 4.36 2.44
CA GLY A 21 9.22 4.03 2.83
C GLY A 21 10.27 5.09 2.49
N MET A 22 9.96 6.11 1.71
CA MET A 22 10.90 7.17 1.35
C MET A 22 11.18 8.12 2.53
N SER A 23 10.24 8.25 3.48
CA SER A 23 10.33 9.16 4.63
C SER A 23 9.80 8.59 5.95
N HIS A 24 9.26 7.35 5.97
CA HIS A 24 8.62 6.78 7.16
C HIS A 24 8.90 5.28 7.29
N ALA A 25 8.90 4.76 8.53
CA ALA A 25 8.89 3.35 8.93
C ALA A 25 10.16 2.51 8.65
N TYR A 26 11.12 2.99 7.89
CA TYR A 26 12.32 2.23 7.52
C TYR A 26 13.62 3.00 7.81
N GLY A 27 13.73 3.58 9.00
CA GLY A 27 14.86 4.41 9.42
C GLY A 27 14.72 5.87 8.95
N ALA A 28 15.84 6.58 8.83
CA ALA A 28 15.86 7.97 8.43
C ALA A 28 15.23 8.21 7.04
N PRO A 29 14.61 9.38 6.80
CA PRO A 29 14.17 9.80 5.47
C PRO A 29 15.30 9.72 4.45
N SER A 30 14.96 9.33 3.23
CA SER A 30 15.91 9.26 2.11
C SER A 30 16.21 10.64 1.56
N ASP A 31 17.32 10.76 0.83
CA ASP A 31 17.65 11.99 0.12
C ASP A 31 16.53 12.37 -0.87
N ARG A 32 16.05 13.61 -0.78
CA ARG A 32 14.91 14.08 -1.58
C ARG A 32 15.21 14.11 -3.08
N LYS A 33 16.47 14.40 -3.48
CA LYS A 33 16.86 14.42 -4.89
C LYS A 33 16.85 13.00 -5.46
N GLU A 34 17.45 12.04 -4.74
CA GLU A 34 17.44 10.63 -5.15
C GLU A 34 16.00 10.09 -5.29
N MET A 35 15.12 10.43 -4.35
CA MET A 35 13.72 9.99 -4.42
C MET A 35 12.95 10.68 -5.54
N THR A 36 13.22 11.94 -5.83
CA THR A 36 12.64 12.63 -6.99
C THR A 36 13.07 11.98 -8.31
N GLU A 37 14.34 11.60 -8.45
CA GLU A 37 14.85 10.88 -9.61
C GLU A 37 14.24 9.46 -9.71
N LEU A 38 14.04 8.77 -8.58
CA LEU A 38 13.37 7.47 -8.53
C LEU A 38 11.92 7.55 -8.99
N ILE A 39 11.17 8.57 -8.54
CA ILE A 39 9.78 8.82 -8.93
C ILE A 39 9.69 9.15 -10.42
N ALA A 40 10.56 10.01 -10.94
CA ALA A 40 10.66 10.30 -12.37
C ALA A 40 10.90 9.02 -13.18
N ARG A 41 11.82 8.16 -12.71
CA ARG A 41 12.08 6.87 -13.35
C ARG A 41 10.88 5.95 -13.34
N ALA A 42 10.08 5.93 -12.26
CA ALA A 42 8.85 5.16 -12.21
C ALA A 42 7.85 5.60 -13.29
N VAL A 43 7.69 6.91 -13.46
CA VAL A 43 6.83 7.49 -14.54
C VAL A 43 7.34 7.08 -15.93
N GLU A 44 8.64 7.16 -16.19
CA GLU A 44 9.25 6.71 -17.46
C GLU A 44 8.96 5.24 -17.75
N LEU A 45 8.95 4.38 -16.74
CA LEU A 45 8.63 2.96 -16.85
C LEU A 45 7.13 2.68 -16.99
N GLY A 46 6.30 3.72 -17.00
CA GLY A 46 4.84 3.64 -17.16
C GLY A 46 4.07 3.39 -15.88
N CYS A 47 4.66 3.61 -14.70
CA CYS A 47 3.93 3.67 -13.44
C CYS A 47 3.09 4.96 -13.41
N THR A 48 1.79 4.83 -13.24
CA THR A 48 0.87 5.96 -13.18
C THR A 48 0.17 6.12 -11.84
N PHE A 49 0.40 5.24 -10.88
CA PHE A 49 -0.25 5.24 -9.57
C PHE A 49 0.75 5.38 -8.44
N PHE A 50 0.65 6.47 -7.67
CA PHE A 50 1.55 6.82 -6.58
C PHE A 50 0.76 6.95 -5.29
N ASP A 51 1.15 6.19 -4.25
CA ASP A 51 0.46 6.13 -2.97
C ASP A 51 1.29 6.75 -1.86
N THR A 52 0.70 7.71 -1.15
CA THR A 52 1.25 8.39 0.02
C THR A 52 0.22 8.48 1.15
N ALA A 53 0.48 9.27 2.18
CA ALA A 53 -0.45 9.69 3.22
C ALA A 53 0.04 10.98 3.88
N GLU A 54 -0.89 11.78 4.45
CA GLU A 54 -0.55 13.00 5.18
C GLU A 54 0.38 12.74 6.37
N SER A 55 0.31 11.54 6.95
CA SER A 55 1.05 11.14 8.14
C SER A 55 2.39 10.46 7.86
N TYR A 56 2.83 10.31 6.59
CA TYR A 56 4.08 9.65 6.27
C TYR A 56 5.28 10.59 6.37
N GLY A 57 5.80 10.74 7.57
CA GLY A 57 6.97 11.54 7.86
C GLY A 57 7.61 11.13 9.18
N THR A 58 8.32 12.05 9.80
CA THR A 58 8.94 11.94 11.11
C THR A 58 8.19 12.81 12.12
N GLU A 59 8.61 12.77 13.38
CA GLU A 59 8.07 13.67 14.42
C GLU A 59 8.33 15.14 14.06
N GLU A 60 9.51 15.44 13.52
CA GLU A 60 9.93 16.80 13.15
C GLU A 60 9.25 17.30 11.87
N ASN A 61 8.94 16.40 10.93
CA ASN A 61 8.20 16.71 9.71
C ASN A 61 7.18 15.59 9.38
N PRO A 62 5.98 15.61 9.99
CA PRO A 62 5.00 14.54 9.83
C PRO A 62 4.42 14.43 8.42
N HIS A 63 4.63 15.43 7.57
CA HIS A 63 4.08 15.50 6.22
C HIS A 63 5.12 15.38 5.09
N ASP A 64 6.35 15.01 5.41
CA ASP A 64 7.50 14.98 4.50
C ASP A 64 7.23 14.23 3.19
N ASN A 65 6.46 13.15 3.24
CA ASN A 65 6.16 12.32 2.08
C ASN A 65 5.30 13.04 1.03
N GLU A 66 4.23 13.72 1.45
CA GLU A 66 3.40 14.50 0.52
C GLU A 66 4.16 15.68 -0.08
N GLU A 67 5.02 16.36 0.70
CA GLU A 67 5.88 17.43 0.19
C GLU A 67 6.86 16.93 -0.87
N LEU A 68 7.48 15.76 -0.64
CA LEU A 68 8.35 15.10 -1.61
C LEU A 68 7.59 14.79 -2.91
N LEU A 69 6.42 14.16 -2.80
CA LEU A 69 5.62 13.80 -3.96
C LEU A 69 5.11 15.02 -4.72
N GLY A 70 4.71 16.07 -4.00
CA GLY A 70 4.27 17.32 -4.62
C GLY A 70 5.33 17.92 -5.55
N ILE A 71 6.59 17.93 -5.11
CA ILE A 71 7.72 18.39 -5.94
C ILE A 71 7.99 17.42 -7.09
N ALA A 72 8.11 16.12 -6.80
CA ALA A 72 8.52 15.11 -7.76
C ALA A 72 7.50 14.85 -8.87
N LEU A 73 6.20 14.89 -8.55
CA LEU A 73 5.11 14.60 -9.49
C LEU A 73 4.57 15.82 -10.22
N LYS A 74 4.90 17.05 -9.79
CA LYS A 74 4.44 18.28 -10.43
C LYS A 74 4.62 18.28 -11.96
N PRO A 75 5.78 17.89 -12.52
CA PRO A 75 5.98 17.84 -13.98
C PRO A 75 5.13 16.78 -14.69
N TYR A 76 4.61 15.81 -13.95
CA TYR A 76 3.89 14.64 -14.47
C TYR A 76 2.42 14.60 -14.08
N ARG A 77 1.91 15.64 -13.41
CA ARG A 77 0.58 15.62 -12.75
C ARG A 77 -0.55 15.13 -13.65
N SER A 78 -0.58 15.55 -14.91
CA SER A 78 -1.60 15.13 -15.88
C SER A 78 -1.48 13.68 -16.39
N LYS A 79 -0.37 13.01 -16.07
CA LYS A 79 -0.07 11.63 -16.51
C LYS A 79 -0.20 10.60 -15.39
N VAL A 80 -0.39 11.05 -14.16
CA VAL A 80 -0.36 10.20 -12.97
C VAL A 80 -1.63 10.33 -12.15
N LYS A 81 -1.86 9.33 -11.31
CA LYS A 81 -2.90 9.28 -10.29
C LYS A 81 -2.22 9.28 -8.93
N ILE A 82 -2.60 10.23 -8.08
CA ILE A 82 -2.06 10.38 -6.73
C ILE A 82 -3.12 9.91 -5.74
N ALA A 83 -2.74 8.94 -4.90
CA ALA A 83 -3.52 8.52 -3.76
C ALA A 83 -2.87 9.04 -2.47
N THR A 84 -3.66 9.64 -1.58
CA THR A 84 -3.23 9.98 -0.23
C THR A 84 -4.32 9.65 0.78
N LYS A 85 -4.02 9.81 2.08
CA LYS A 85 -4.87 9.31 3.15
C LYS A 85 -4.96 10.32 4.30
N PHE A 86 -6.13 10.36 4.94
CA PHE A 86 -6.44 11.21 6.09
C PHE A 86 -6.81 10.41 7.34
N GLY A 87 -6.87 11.09 8.44
CA GLY A 87 -7.54 10.63 9.66
C GLY A 87 -6.66 9.84 10.60
N ILE A 88 -5.33 9.89 10.47
CA ILE A 88 -4.42 9.38 11.49
C ILE A 88 -3.26 10.33 11.77
N SER A 89 -2.80 10.29 13.02
CA SER A 89 -1.51 10.80 13.45
C SER A 89 -0.82 9.74 14.32
N PHE A 90 0.43 9.99 14.72
CA PHE A 90 1.20 9.06 15.55
C PHE A 90 1.32 9.56 16.98
N ASP A 91 1.22 8.65 17.96
CA ASP A 91 1.59 8.91 19.34
C ASP A 91 3.11 8.88 19.50
N TRP A 92 3.75 10.01 19.22
CA TRP A 92 5.21 10.12 19.25
C TRP A 92 5.81 9.91 20.65
N ASP A 93 5.03 10.12 21.72
CA ASP A 93 5.45 9.90 23.11
C ASP A 93 5.54 8.42 23.49
N ALA A 94 4.90 7.53 22.73
CA ALA A 94 4.94 6.10 23.00
C ALA A 94 6.36 5.54 22.83
N PRO A 95 6.81 4.61 23.70
CA PRO A 95 8.17 4.05 23.63
C PRO A 95 8.39 3.05 22.50
N SER A 96 7.32 2.55 21.87
CA SER A 96 7.41 1.55 20.83
C SER A 96 8.03 2.09 19.54
N VAL A 97 8.74 1.24 18.78
CA VAL A 97 9.37 1.60 17.50
C VAL A 97 8.30 1.98 16.49
N ASN A 98 7.26 1.17 16.34
CA ASN A 98 6.08 1.46 15.55
C ASN A 98 5.07 2.23 16.42
N LYS A 99 5.10 3.54 16.32
CA LYS A 99 4.26 4.44 17.14
C LYS A 99 2.77 4.12 16.97
N PRO A 100 1.98 4.02 18.06
CA PRO A 100 0.54 3.80 17.97
C PRO A 100 -0.15 4.91 17.16
N LEU A 101 -1.27 4.54 16.53
CA LEU A 101 -2.07 5.48 15.74
C LEU A 101 -3.09 6.19 16.64
N ILE A 102 -3.22 7.49 16.46
CA ILE A 102 -4.35 8.29 16.93
C ILE A 102 -5.25 8.49 15.72
N VAL A 103 -6.52 8.11 15.85
CA VAL A 103 -7.51 8.24 14.76
C VAL A 103 -8.44 9.42 15.02
N ASP A 104 -8.72 10.20 13.99
CA ASP A 104 -9.69 11.29 13.98
C ASP A 104 -10.24 11.47 12.57
N SER A 105 -11.49 11.07 12.36
CA SER A 105 -12.21 11.23 11.10
C SER A 105 -13.43 12.12 11.22
N CYS A 106 -13.43 13.09 12.16
CA CYS A 106 -14.51 14.07 12.22
C CYS A 106 -14.50 14.97 10.95
N PRO A 107 -15.65 15.48 10.51
CA PRO A 107 -15.77 16.29 9.28
C PRO A 107 -14.79 17.47 9.20
N GLU A 108 -14.55 18.14 10.33
CA GLU A 108 -13.59 19.25 10.40
C GLU A 108 -12.17 18.79 10.10
N THR A 109 -11.73 17.69 10.71
CA THR A 109 -10.41 17.09 10.47
C THR A 109 -10.28 16.65 9.01
N ILE A 110 -11.28 15.98 8.43
CA ILE A 110 -11.26 15.55 7.03
C ILE A 110 -11.06 16.76 6.10
N ARG A 111 -11.82 17.86 6.31
CA ARG A 111 -11.71 19.07 5.50
C ARG A 111 -10.36 19.76 5.66
N LYS A 112 -9.83 19.84 6.88
CA LYS A 112 -8.51 20.39 7.14
C LYS A 112 -7.40 19.54 6.49
N SER A 113 -7.50 18.22 6.57
CA SER A 113 -6.55 17.28 5.98
C SER A 113 -6.49 17.41 4.47
N VAL A 114 -7.64 17.47 3.77
CA VAL A 114 -7.64 17.59 2.31
C VAL A 114 -7.00 18.91 1.83
N GLU A 115 -7.29 20.03 2.49
CA GLU A 115 -6.65 21.32 2.16
C GLU A 115 -5.14 21.28 2.36
N GLY A 116 -4.70 20.66 3.46
CA GLY A 116 -3.28 20.44 3.73
C GLY A 116 -2.61 19.58 2.66
N SER A 117 -3.24 18.46 2.31
CA SER A 117 -2.73 17.52 1.29
C SER A 117 -2.66 18.17 -0.09
N LEU A 118 -3.68 18.90 -0.53
CA LEU A 118 -3.69 19.65 -1.80
C LEU A 118 -2.51 20.64 -1.89
N LYS A 119 -2.27 21.38 -0.79
CA LYS A 119 -1.15 22.33 -0.70
C LYS A 119 0.21 21.64 -0.77
N ARG A 120 0.42 20.56 -0.01
CA ARG A 120 1.70 19.82 0.03
C ARG A 120 1.96 19.09 -1.28
N LEU A 121 0.95 18.47 -1.86
CA LEU A 121 1.02 17.80 -3.16
C LEU A 121 1.09 18.76 -4.36
N GLN A 122 0.91 20.08 -4.14
CA GLN A 122 0.93 21.12 -5.18
C GLN A 122 -0.02 20.83 -6.35
N THR A 123 -1.24 20.42 -6.04
CA THR A 123 -2.26 20.03 -6.99
C THR A 123 -3.62 20.61 -6.62
N ASP A 124 -4.51 20.76 -7.58
CA ASP A 124 -5.87 21.23 -7.41
C ASP A 124 -6.86 20.13 -7.01
N HIS A 125 -6.50 18.86 -7.25
CA HIS A 125 -7.31 17.71 -6.85
C HIS A 125 -6.46 16.48 -6.48
N ILE A 126 -7.05 15.59 -5.69
CA ILE A 126 -6.50 14.27 -5.34
C ILE A 126 -7.29 13.22 -6.13
N ASP A 127 -6.59 12.29 -6.81
CA ASP A 127 -7.27 11.27 -7.63
C ASP A 127 -7.95 10.19 -6.78
N LEU A 128 -7.37 9.80 -5.63
CA LEU A 128 -7.95 8.81 -4.73
C LEU A 128 -7.62 9.15 -3.28
N TYR A 129 -8.65 9.41 -2.47
CA TYR A 129 -8.52 9.86 -1.09
C TYR A 129 -9.04 8.82 -0.13
N TYR A 130 -8.18 8.28 0.75
CA TYR A 130 -8.55 7.22 1.67
C TYR A 130 -8.77 7.70 3.09
N GLN A 131 -9.80 7.17 3.76
CA GLN A 131 -9.77 7.08 5.22
C GLN A 131 -8.69 6.04 5.61
N HIS A 132 -7.62 6.49 6.28
CA HIS A 132 -6.44 5.67 6.54
C HIS A 132 -6.71 4.53 7.51
N ARG A 133 -7.56 4.79 8.53
CA ARG A 133 -8.13 3.79 9.46
C ARG A 133 -9.55 4.21 9.82
N VAL A 134 -10.39 3.22 9.99
CA VAL A 134 -11.75 3.46 10.47
C VAL A 134 -11.69 4.04 11.89
N ASP A 135 -12.37 5.16 12.10
CA ASP A 135 -12.52 5.77 13.41
C ASP A 135 -13.79 5.23 14.09
N PRO A 136 -13.66 4.46 15.19
CA PRO A 136 -14.83 3.87 15.85
C PRO A 136 -15.75 4.91 16.52
N LYS A 137 -15.31 6.16 16.65
CA LYS A 137 -16.08 7.23 17.28
C LYS A 137 -16.99 7.97 16.31
N ILE A 138 -16.70 7.89 15.00
CA ILE A 138 -17.43 8.60 13.96
C ILE A 138 -18.16 7.59 13.07
N PRO A 139 -19.48 7.68 12.91
CA PRO A 139 -20.22 6.82 11.99
C PRO A 139 -19.65 6.91 10.58
N ILE A 140 -19.47 5.74 9.93
CA ILE A 140 -18.86 5.71 8.58
C ILE A 140 -19.70 6.48 7.55
N GLU A 141 -21.00 6.60 7.77
CA GLU A 141 -21.92 7.36 6.93
C GLU A 141 -21.64 8.87 7.00
N GLU A 142 -21.20 9.38 8.15
CA GLU A 142 -20.81 10.79 8.33
C GLU A 142 -19.49 11.08 7.60
N VAL A 143 -18.51 10.17 7.71
CA VAL A 143 -17.28 10.21 6.93
C VAL A 143 -17.58 10.21 5.44
N ALA A 144 -18.41 9.27 4.97
CA ALA A 144 -18.81 9.14 3.57
C ALA A 144 -19.56 10.39 3.06
N GLY A 145 -20.41 11.00 3.89
CA GLY A 145 -21.10 12.25 3.57
C GLY A 145 -20.13 13.41 3.36
N THR A 146 -19.16 13.58 4.27
CA THR A 146 -18.12 14.61 4.15
C THR A 146 -17.26 14.40 2.90
N VAL A 147 -16.88 13.16 2.63
CA VAL A 147 -16.10 12.83 1.42
C VAL A 147 -16.89 13.08 0.15
N LYS A 148 -18.20 12.81 0.15
CA LYS A 148 -19.09 13.13 -0.97
C LYS A 148 -19.08 14.63 -1.27
N ASP A 149 -19.17 15.49 -0.24
CA ASP A 149 -19.05 16.92 -0.43
C ASP A 149 -17.72 17.32 -1.08
N LEU A 150 -16.60 16.69 -0.67
CA LEU A 150 -15.28 16.97 -1.26
C LEU A 150 -15.20 16.54 -2.73
N ILE A 151 -15.92 15.48 -3.14
CA ILE A 151 -16.07 15.10 -4.55
C ILE A 151 -16.87 16.15 -5.30
N ASP A 152 -18.01 16.57 -4.75
CA ASP A 152 -18.89 17.59 -5.34
C ASP A 152 -18.17 18.96 -5.46
N GLU A 153 -17.27 19.27 -4.52
CA GLU A 153 -16.37 20.45 -4.54
C GLU A 153 -15.19 20.30 -5.55
N GLY A 154 -14.98 19.14 -6.12
CA GLY A 154 -13.88 18.86 -7.05
C GLY A 154 -12.48 18.75 -6.41
N LYS A 155 -12.39 18.69 -5.06
CA LYS A 155 -11.14 18.55 -4.33
C LYS A 155 -10.54 17.14 -4.42
N ILE A 156 -11.40 16.15 -4.54
CA ILE A 156 -11.03 14.76 -4.78
C ILE A 156 -11.88 14.20 -5.91
N THR A 157 -11.38 13.22 -6.65
CA THR A 157 -12.18 12.59 -7.72
C THR A 157 -12.76 11.24 -7.30
N HIS A 158 -12.05 10.50 -6.46
CA HIS A 158 -12.43 9.18 -5.96
C HIS A 158 -12.06 9.04 -4.49
N TRP A 159 -12.73 8.11 -3.80
CA TRP A 159 -12.38 7.83 -2.42
C TRP A 159 -12.34 6.34 -2.12
N GLY A 160 -11.73 6.01 -0.98
CA GLY A 160 -11.57 4.65 -0.53
C GLY A 160 -11.42 4.51 0.99
N LEU A 161 -11.30 3.27 1.43
CA LEU A 161 -11.12 2.90 2.82
C LEU A 161 -9.88 2.00 2.97
N SER A 162 -9.17 2.10 4.10
CA SER A 162 -8.03 1.25 4.38
C SER A 162 -8.23 0.41 5.63
N GLU A 163 -7.86 -0.88 5.55
CA GLU A 163 -8.02 -1.89 6.62
C GLU A 163 -9.48 -1.98 7.10
N VAL A 164 -10.40 -2.13 6.15
CA VAL A 164 -11.84 -2.16 6.38
C VAL A 164 -12.38 -3.59 6.28
N ASP A 165 -13.42 -3.90 7.06
CA ASP A 165 -14.23 -5.10 6.98
C ASP A 165 -15.42 -4.94 6.01
N GLU A 166 -16.12 -6.04 5.75
CA GLU A 166 -17.27 -6.08 4.84
C GLU A 166 -18.43 -5.19 5.30
N GLU A 167 -18.79 -5.22 6.59
CA GLU A 167 -19.91 -4.46 7.13
C GLU A 167 -19.69 -2.97 6.94
N THR A 168 -18.52 -2.47 7.35
CA THR A 168 -18.15 -1.06 7.22
C THR A 168 -18.10 -0.66 5.74
N LEU A 169 -17.52 -1.50 4.87
CA LEU A 169 -17.46 -1.23 3.44
C LEU A 169 -18.87 -1.08 2.83
N ARG A 170 -19.79 -1.97 3.13
CA ARG A 170 -21.17 -1.92 2.61
C ARG A 170 -21.90 -0.66 3.06
N ARG A 171 -21.77 -0.29 4.32
CA ARG A 171 -22.37 0.93 4.88
C ARG A 171 -21.80 2.20 4.22
N ALA A 172 -20.48 2.27 4.11
CA ALA A 172 -19.77 3.36 3.44
C ALA A 172 -20.19 3.50 1.96
N HIS A 173 -20.18 2.39 1.23
CA HIS A 173 -20.52 2.35 -0.19
C HIS A 173 -21.96 2.78 -0.46
N LYS A 174 -22.90 2.44 0.43
CA LYS A 174 -24.29 2.87 0.34
C LYS A 174 -24.45 4.39 0.49
N ALA A 175 -23.64 5.01 1.35
CA ALA A 175 -23.69 6.47 1.58
C ALA A 175 -22.97 7.27 0.48
N CYS A 176 -21.80 6.79 0.08
CA CYS A 176 -21.02 7.33 -1.05
C CYS A 176 -20.27 6.17 -1.72
N PRO A 177 -20.45 5.91 -3.02
CA PRO A 177 -19.80 4.79 -3.69
C PRO A 177 -18.28 4.77 -3.50
N VAL A 178 -17.77 3.71 -2.88
CA VAL A 178 -16.33 3.50 -2.64
C VAL A 178 -15.68 3.01 -3.92
N THR A 179 -14.57 3.62 -4.32
CA THR A 179 -13.81 3.24 -5.53
C THR A 179 -12.86 2.09 -5.27
N ALA A 180 -12.16 2.11 -4.14
CA ALA A 180 -11.20 1.06 -3.79
C ALA A 180 -11.07 0.90 -2.27
N ILE A 181 -10.75 -0.33 -1.85
CA ILE A 181 -10.17 -0.54 -0.52
C ILE A 181 -8.65 -0.66 -0.63
N GLN A 182 -7.93 -0.28 0.43
CA GLN A 182 -6.50 -0.51 0.54
C GLN A 182 -6.22 -1.35 1.77
N ASN A 183 -6.06 -2.66 1.58
CA ASN A 183 -5.84 -3.62 2.65
C ASN A 183 -4.52 -4.36 2.45
N ARG A 184 -3.96 -4.90 3.54
CA ARG A 184 -2.77 -5.74 3.48
C ARG A 184 -3.05 -7.01 2.66
N TYR A 185 -2.21 -7.24 1.63
CA TYR A 185 -2.32 -8.46 0.85
C TYR A 185 -0.96 -8.92 0.31
N SER A 186 -0.64 -10.18 0.55
CA SER A 186 0.58 -10.83 0.06
C SER A 186 0.41 -12.35 0.16
N MET A 187 1.36 -13.13 -0.33
CA MET A 187 1.37 -14.59 -0.13
C MET A 187 1.33 -15.01 1.35
N MET A 188 1.84 -14.14 2.27
CA MET A 188 1.82 -14.36 3.73
C MET A 188 0.60 -13.75 4.43
N ALA A 189 -0.21 -12.94 3.74
CA ALA A 189 -1.30 -12.16 4.33
C ALA A 189 -2.54 -12.25 3.42
N ARG A 190 -3.31 -13.34 3.54
CA ARG A 190 -4.43 -13.64 2.64
C ARG A 190 -5.82 -13.57 3.30
N TRP A 191 -5.89 -13.10 4.54
CA TRP A 191 -7.17 -13.07 5.30
C TRP A 191 -8.24 -12.16 4.69
N TYR A 192 -7.88 -11.21 3.83
CA TYR A 192 -8.84 -10.37 3.11
C TYR A 192 -9.36 -10.97 1.79
N GLU A 193 -8.96 -12.19 1.43
CA GLU A 193 -9.57 -12.90 0.28
C GLU A 193 -11.07 -13.14 0.49
N SER A 194 -11.53 -13.19 1.74
CA SER A 194 -12.95 -13.24 2.09
C SER A 194 -13.76 -12.04 1.60
N LEU A 195 -13.14 -10.90 1.32
CA LEU A 195 -13.80 -9.71 0.79
C LEU A 195 -13.97 -9.75 -0.75
N PHE A 196 -13.31 -10.65 -1.47
CA PHE A 196 -13.40 -10.66 -2.94
C PHE A 196 -14.82 -10.73 -3.46
N PRO A 197 -15.75 -11.57 -2.92
CA PRO A 197 -17.12 -11.59 -3.39
C PRO A 197 -17.84 -10.25 -3.26
N VAL A 198 -17.70 -9.55 -2.15
CA VAL A 198 -18.33 -8.23 -1.95
C VAL A 198 -17.69 -7.14 -2.80
N LEU A 199 -16.38 -7.21 -3.05
CA LEU A 199 -15.72 -6.27 -3.96
C LEU A 199 -16.23 -6.42 -5.39
N GLU A 200 -16.45 -7.66 -5.85
CA GLU A 200 -17.03 -7.97 -7.16
C GLU A 200 -18.49 -7.51 -7.26
N GLU A 201 -19.28 -7.76 -6.21
CA GLU A 201 -20.68 -7.31 -6.13
C GLU A 201 -20.81 -5.79 -6.22
N LEU A 202 -19.95 -5.05 -5.48
CA LEU A 202 -20.02 -3.60 -5.41
C LEU A 202 -19.21 -2.89 -6.51
N GLY A 203 -18.40 -3.61 -7.26
CA GLY A 203 -17.50 -3.04 -8.27
C GLY A 203 -16.38 -2.20 -7.65
N VAL A 204 -15.81 -2.66 -6.52
CA VAL A 204 -14.77 -1.95 -5.76
C VAL A 204 -13.39 -2.55 -6.06
N GLY A 205 -12.39 -1.69 -6.31
CA GLY A 205 -11.00 -2.11 -6.51
C GLY A 205 -10.29 -2.49 -5.21
N PHE A 206 -9.17 -3.21 -5.34
CA PHE A 206 -8.34 -3.63 -4.21
C PHE A 206 -6.90 -3.15 -4.41
N VAL A 207 -6.45 -2.20 -3.60
CA VAL A 207 -5.05 -1.77 -3.56
C VAL A 207 -4.33 -2.56 -2.46
N ALA A 208 -3.31 -3.33 -2.87
CA ALA A 208 -2.60 -4.23 -1.97
C ALA A 208 -1.34 -3.53 -1.42
N PHE A 209 -1.36 -3.14 -0.14
CA PHE A 209 -0.17 -2.64 0.52
C PHE A 209 0.63 -3.77 1.18
N SER A 210 1.92 -3.53 1.44
CA SER A 210 2.89 -4.54 1.89
C SER A 210 2.90 -5.83 1.04
N PRO A 211 2.84 -5.72 -0.30
CA PRO A 211 2.67 -6.88 -1.18
C PRO A 211 3.85 -7.84 -1.14
N LEU A 212 5.00 -7.38 -0.65
CA LEU A 212 6.21 -8.17 -0.47
C LEU A 212 6.52 -8.48 1.01
N ALA A 213 5.50 -8.43 1.90
CA ALA A 213 5.65 -8.64 3.35
C ALA A 213 6.81 -7.82 3.93
N ASN A 214 6.83 -6.49 3.63
CA ASN A 214 7.88 -5.55 4.04
C ASN A 214 9.29 -5.91 3.50
N GLY A 215 9.34 -6.59 2.36
CA GLY A 215 10.56 -7.03 1.69
C GLY A 215 10.94 -8.49 1.98
N PHE A 216 10.25 -9.20 2.89
CA PHE A 216 10.57 -10.59 3.20
C PHE A 216 10.45 -11.51 1.97
N LEU A 217 9.41 -11.36 1.17
CA LEU A 217 9.15 -12.16 -0.05
C LEU A 217 10.10 -11.88 -1.21
N THR A 218 11.07 -10.98 -1.03
CA THR A 218 12.15 -10.78 -2.02
C THR A 218 13.25 -11.82 -1.92
N ALA A 219 13.27 -12.64 -0.84
CA ALA A 219 14.35 -13.56 -0.47
C ALA A 219 15.75 -12.89 -0.34
N ALA A 220 15.78 -11.54 -0.23
CA ALA A 220 17.03 -10.79 -0.13
C ALA A 220 17.63 -10.79 1.29
N TYR A 221 16.83 -11.13 2.30
CA TYR A 221 17.28 -11.15 3.70
C TYR A 221 17.68 -12.56 4.09
N LYS A 222 18.97 -12.74 4.34
CA LYS A 222 19.52 -14.01 4.84
C LYS A 222 19.10 -14.23 6.29
N MET A 223 19.11 -15.49 6.72
CA MET A 223 18.89 -15.85 8.12
C MET A 223 19.82 -15.06 9.02
N GLY A 224 19.27 -14.47 10.10
CA GLY A 224 19.99 -13.58 11.00
C GLY A 224 20.09 -12.11 10.56
N ALA A 225 19.43 -11.72 9.48
CA ALA A 225 19.34 -10.30 9.12
C ALA A 225 18.71 -9.49 10.25
N ALA A 226 19.42 -8.44 10.70
CA ALA A 226 18.98 -7.55 11.76
C ALA A 226 18.73 -6.13 11.20
N PHE A 227 17.74 -5.45 11.76
CA PHE A 227 17.37 -4.07 11.42
C PHE A 227 17.66 -3.20 12.67
N THR A 228 18.80 -2.52 12.67
CA THR A 228 19.32 -1.78 13.81
C THR A 228 19.16 -0.26 13.70
N GLU A 229 18.70 0.23 12.55
CA GLU A 229 18.42 1.65 12.38
C GLU A 229 17.25 2.10 13.27
N LYS A 230 17.42 3.26 13.92
CA LYS A 230 16.36 3.86 14.73
C LYS A 230 15.12 4.13 13.86
N GLY A 231 13.96 3.65 14.29
CA GLY A 231 12.70 3.83 13.54
C GLY A 231 12.48 2.83 12.42
N ASP A 232 13.32 1.81 12.26
CA ASP A 232 13.05 0.72 11.31
C ASP A 232 12.08 -0.28 11.95
N TYR A 233 10.83 -0.26 11.50
CA TYR A 233 9.76 -1.12 12.00
C TYR A 233 10.01 -2.61 11.79
N ARG A 234 10.89 -3.00 10.86
CA ARG A 234 11.23 -4.41 10.62
C ARG A 234 11.88 -5.07 11.82
N SER A 235 12.51 -4.28 12.70
CA SER A 235 13.11 -4.77 13.95
C SER A 235 12.12 -5.46 14.89
N VAL A 236 10.83 -5.14 14.77
CA VAL A 236 9.74 -5.71 15.59
C VAL A 236 8.73 -6.54 14.81
N MET A 237 9.00 -6.81 13.53
CA MET A 237 8.08 -7.58 12.68
C MET A 237 8.33 -9.09 12.84
N PRO A 238 7.28 -9.90 13.10
CA PRO A 238 7.41 -11.33 13.39
C PRO A 238 8.15 -12.13 12.30
N GLN A 239 7.91 -11.83 11.03
CA GLN A 239 8.53 -12.54 9.91
C GLN A 239 10.04 -12.35 9.81
N PHE A 240 10.60 -11.35 10.49
CA PHE A 240 12.05 -11.10 10.54
C PHE A 240 12.71 -11.60 11.84
N SER A 241 11.96 -12.10 12.81
CA SER A 241 12.54 -12.78 13.98
C SER A 241 13.28 -14.06 13.55
N SER A 242 14.20 -14.57 14.39
CA SER A 242 14.92 -15.81 14.10
C SER A 242 13.97 -16.99 13.90
N GLU A 243 12.93 -17.08 14.73
CA GLU A 243 11.89 -18.09 14.65
C GLU A 243 11.06 -17.92 13.37
N GLY A 244 10.64 -16.67 13.07
CA GLY A 244 9.88 -16.38 11.86
C GLY A 244 10.65 -16.68 10.58
N GLN A 245 11.94 -16.35 10.53
CA GLN A 245 12.80 -16.70 9.39
C GLN A 245 12.94 -18.22 9.23
N ALA A 246 13.11 -18.97 10.31
CA ALA A 246 13.18 -20.43 10.27
C ALA A 246 11.85 -21.06 9.82
N GLU A 247 10.71 -20.57 10.31
CA GLU A 247 9.38 -21.04 9.88
C GLU A 247 9.12 -20.80 8.40
N ASN A 248 9.60 -19.67 7.87
CA ASN A 248 9.39 -19.26 6.48
C ASN A 248 10.40 -19.84 5.49
N ALA A 249 11.36 -20.66 5.94
CA ALA A 249 12.39 -21.21 5.04
C ALA A 249 11.79 -22.00 3.86
N GLY A 250 10.72 -22.76 4.08
CA GLY A 250 9.99 -23.46 3.04
C GLY A 250 9.36 -22.53 2.00
N LEU A 251 8.79 -21.42 2.43
CA LEU A 251 8.23 -20.40 1.54
C LEU A 251 9.31 -19.73 0.68
N VAL A 252 10.44 -19.40 1.28
CA VAL A 252 11.58 -18.81 0.55
C VAL A 252 12.08 -19.78 -0.51
N ALA A 253 12.28 -21.07 -0.14
CA ALA A 253 12.71 -22.10 -1.09
C ALA A 253 11.72 -22.30 -2.26
N LEU A 254 10.42 -22.28 -1.98
CA LEU A 254 9.36 -22.33 -2.99
C LEU A 254 9.45 -21.15 -3.96
N LEU A 255 9.56 -19.94 -3.44
CA LEU A 255 9.68 -18.73 -4.27
C LEU A 255 10.93 -18.75 -5.14
N GLU A 256 12.08 -19.15 -4.60
CA GLU A 256 13.33 -19.27 -5.35
C GLU A 256 13.25 -20.35 -6.45
N LYS A 257 12.57 -21.48 -6.19
CA LYS A 257 12.31 -22.52 -7.19
C LYS A 257 11.53 -21.94 -8.38
N ILE A 258 10.36 -21.34 -8.10
CA ILE A 258 9.49 -20.77 -9.15
C ILE A 258 10.19 -19.62 -9.88
N ALA A 259 10.94 -18.79 -9.17
CA ALA A 259 11.70 -17.70 -9.77
C ALA A 259 12.71 -18.21 -10.81
N ARG A 260 13.43 -19.32 -10.50
CA ARG A 260 14.33 -19.99 -11.47
C ARG A 260 13.57 -20.54 -12.68
N GLU A 261 12.45 -21.22 -12.45
CA GLU A 261 11.63 -21.82 -13.53
C GLU A 261 11.07 -20.74 -14.47
N LYS A 262 10.73 -19.57 -13.93
CA LYS A 262 10.17 -18.44 -14.69
C LYS A 262 11.22 -17.45 -15.20
N ASN A 263 12.52 -17.68 -14.96
CA ASN A 263 13.58 -16.69 -15.23
C ASN A 263 13.24 -15.29 -14.64
N ALA A 264 12.78 -15.28 -13.42
CA ALA A 264 12.30 -14.10 -12.68
C ALA A 264 12.95 -14.05 -11.28
N THR A 265 12.61 -13.04 -10.49
CA THR A 265 13.00 -12.94 -9.09
C THR A 265 11.85 -13.36 -8.17
N PRO A 266 12.12 -13.74 -6.90
CA PRO A 266 11.09 -14.01 -5.89
C PRO A 266 10.09 -12.85 -5.72
N ALA A 267 10.57 -11.61 -5.77
CA ALA A 267 9.72 -10.42 -5.74
C ALA A 267 8.77 -10.36 -6.92
N GLN A 268 9.27 -10.63 -8.13
CA GLN A 268 8.45 -10.65 -9.35
C GLN A 268 7.41 -11.79 -9.31
N VAL A 269 7.80 -12.98 -8.85
CA VAL A 269 6.86 -14.10 -8.65
C VAL A 269 5.73 -13.72 -7.70
N SER A 270 6.06 -13.11 -6.55
CA SER A 270 5.08 -12.70 -5.55
C SER A 270 4.10 -11.63 -6.08
N LEU A 271 4.60 -10.62 -6.80
CA LEU A 271 3.77 -9.57 -7.37
C LEU A 271 2.92 -10.08 -8.53
N ALA A 272 3.48 -10.90 -9.43
CA ALA A 272 2.76 -11.49 -10.55
C ALA A 272 1.64 -12.43 -10.08
N TRP A 273 1.91 -13.29 -9.08
CA TRP A 273 0.87 -14.12 -8.44
C TRP A 273 -0.31 -13.28 -7.99
N MET A 274 -0.06 -12.15 -7.33
CA MET A 274 -1.11 -11.25 -6.86
C MET A 274 -1.91 -10.64 -8.02
N LEU A 275 -1.22 -10.27 -9.10
CA LEU A 275 -1.88 -9.74 -10.30
C LEU A 275 -2.80 -10.76 -10.98
N GLU A 276 -2.49 -12.06 -10.88
CA GLU A 276 -3.32 -13.13 -11.47
C GLU A 276 -4.51 -13.51 -10.59
N LYS A 277 -4.55 -13.10 -9.31
CA LYS A 277 -5.67 -13.45 -8.42
C LYS A 277 -6.98 -12.80 -8.87
N LYS A 278 -6.95 -11.51 -9.18
CA LYS A 278 -8.14 -10.75 -9.62
C LYS A 278 -7.72 -9.55 -10.49
N PRO A 279 -8.51 -9.17 -11.52
CA PRO A 279 -8.17 -8.07 -12.41
C PRO A 279 -8.22 -6.69 -11.76
N TYR A 280 -8.88 -6.56 -10.62
CA TYR A 280 -9.04 -5.31 -9.87
C TYR A 280 -8.04 -5.15 -8.71
N ILE A 281 -7.06 -6.06 -8.55
CA ILE A 281 -6.01 -5.95 -7.54
C ILE A 281 -4.82 -5.17 -8.12
N VAL A 282 -4.40 -4.13 -7.40
CA VAL A 282 -3.25 -3.30 -7.74
C VAL A 282 -2.26 -3.28 -6.57
N PRO A 283 -1.14 -4.03 -6.65
CA PRO A 283 -0.11 -3.97 -5.63
C PRO A 283 0.67 -2.65 -5.70
N ILE A 284 1.07 -2.15 -4.53
CA ILE A 284 1.87 -0.94 -4.36
C ILE A 284 3.19 -1.22 -3.62
N PRO A 285 4.11 -2.01 -4.21
CA PRO A 285 5.41 -2.23 -3.59
C PRO A 285 6.18 -0.92 -3.45
N GLY A 286 6.72 -0.65 -2.25
CA GLY A 286 7.59 0.49 -1.98
C GLY A 286 9.06 0.15 -2.17
N THR A 287 9.87 1.14 -2.56
CA THR A 287 11.32 1.01 -2.62
C THR A 287 12.02 2.36 -2.59
N ARG A 288 13.31 2.35 -2.16
CA ARG A 288 14.26 3.48 -2.24
C ARG A 288 15.36 3.24 -3.28
N LYS A 289 15.34 2.10 -4.00
CA LYS A 289 16.41 1.67 -4.92
C LYS A 289 15.86 1.53 -6.33
N ARG A 290 16.55 2.16 -7.30
CA ARG A 290 16.17 2.09 -8.71
C ARG A 290 16.11 0.67 -9.25
N SER A 291 17.07 -0.19 -8.90
CA SER A 291 17.07 -1.60 -9.33
C SER A 291 15.85 -2.37 -8.82
N ARG A 292 15.40 -2.09 -7.58
CA ARG A 292 14.20 -2.70 -7.02
C ARG A 292 12.93 -2.13 -7.64
N LEU A 293 12.91 -0.86 -8.00
CA LEU A 293 11.80 -0.27 -8.75
C LEU A 293 11.62 -0.99 -10.10
N GLU A 294 12.70 -1.12 -10.86
CA GLU A 294 12.69 -1.78 -12.17
C GLU A 294 12.28 -3.26 -12.05
N GLU A 295 12.80 -3.97 -11.04
CA GLU A 295 12.42 -5.35 -10.69
C GLU A 295 10.91 -5.46 -10.38
N ASN A 296 10.41 -4.63 -9.48
CA ASN A 296 9.00 -4.67 -9.06
C ASN A 296 8.05 -4.37 -10.23
N LEU A 297 8.32 -3.31 -10.99
CA LEU A 297 7.48 -2.95 -12.14
C LEU A 297 7.56 -3.99 -13.26
N GLY A 298 8.69 -4.66 -13.41
CA GLY A 298 8.87 -5.78 -14.34
C GLY A 298 7.96 -6.98 -14.07
N ALA A 299 7.47 -7.15 -12.85
CA ALA A 299 6.52 -8.22 -12.51
C ALA A 299 5.22 -8.17 -13.33
N ALA A 300 4.84 -6.98 -13.85
CA ALA A 300 3.65 -6.83 -14.71
C ALA A 300 3.76 -7.55 -16.06
N THR A 301 4.94 -8.03 -16.44
CA THR A 301 5.16 -8.82 -17.67
C THR A 301 5.20 -10.31 -17.43
N LEU A 302 5.34 -10.74 -16.17
CA LEU A 302 5.32 -12.14 -15.79
C LEU A 302 3.87 -12.65 -15.74
N SER A 303 3.64 -13.85 -16.21
CA SER A 303 2.32 -14.51 -16.18
C SER A 303 2.42 -15.95 -15.71
N PHE A 304 1.33 -16.46 -15.16
CA PHE A 304 1.14 -17.85 -14.81
C PHE A 304 0.02 -18.45 -15.67
N THR A 305 0.16 -19.72 -16.06
CA THR A 305 -0.99 -20.46 -16.58
C THR A 305 -1.97 -20.75 -15.42
N PRO A 306 -3.24 -21.06 -15.72
CA PRO A 306 -4.20 -21.47 -14.68
C PRO A 306 -3.71 -22.63 -13.83
N GLU A 307 -3.02 -23.61 -14.44
CA GLU A 307 -2.47 -24.80 -13.78
C GLU A 307 -1.29 -24.43 -12.87
N GLU A 308 -0.40 -23.56 -13.31
CA GLU A 308 0.72 -23.05 -12.52
C GLU A 308 0.22 -22.25 -11.30
N LEU A 309 -0.79 -21.41 -11.51
CA LEU A 309 -1.40 -20.61 -10.43
C LEU A 309 -2.09 -21.53 -9.40
N ALA A 310 -2.84 -22.53 -9.87
CA ALA A 310 -3.51 -23.49 -8.99
C ALA A 310 -2.50 -24.34 -8.20
N SER A 311 -1.40 -24.76 -8.83
CA SER A 311 -0.31 -25.48 -8.17
C SER A 311 0.35 -24.63 -7.10
N LEU A 312 0.70 -23.38 -7.42
CA LEU A 312 1.29 -22.42 -6.46
C LEU A 312 0.36 -22.17 -5.28
N ASP A 313 -0.92 -21.92 -5.54
CA ASP A 313 -1.93 -21.74 -4.47
C ASP A 313 -2.07 -23.01 -3.61
N GLY A 314 -1.93 -24.19 -4.20
CA GLY A 314 -1.90 -25.47 -3.49
C GLY A 314 -0.67 -25.57 -2.56
N GLU A 315 0.51 -25.29 -3.07
CA GLU A 315 1.75 -25.30 -2.28
C GLU A 315 1.70 -24.25 -1.14
N LEU A 316 1.22 -23.05 -1.41
CA LEU A 316 1.07 -22.00 -0.40
C LEU A 316 0.10 -22.36 0.75
N ARG A 317 -0.94 -23.19 0.48
CA ARG A 317 -1.85 -23.67 1.54
C ARG A 317 -1.18 -24.66 2.50
N HIS A 318 -0.20 -25.40 2.02
CA HIS A 318 0.51 -26.41 2.81
C HIS A 318 1.86 -25.92 3.36
N THR A 319 2.36 -24.78 2.89
CA THR A 319 3.63 -24.22 3.36
C THR A 319 3.42 -23.57 4.73
N LYS A 320 4.21 -23.98 5.71
CA LYS A 320 4.24 -23.35 7.03
C LYS A 320 4.77 -21.93 6.89
N MET A 321 4.09 -20.98 7.52
CA MET A 321 4.45 -19.57 7.54
C MET A 321 4.32 -19.02 8.94
N SER A 322 5.24 -18.14 9.33
CA SER A 322 5.13 -17.36 10.55
C SER A 322 3.99 -16.37 10.48
N ALA A 323 3.63 -15.79 11.60
CA ALA A 323 2.87 -14.56 11.61
C ALA A 323 3.60 -13.48 10.78
N VAL A 324 2.84 -12.61 10.14
CA VAL A 324 3.34 -11.41 9.48
C VAL A 324 2.87 -10.18 10.25
N PHE A 325 3.64 -9.10 10.17
CA PHE A 325 3.25 -7.85 10.83
C PHE A 325 1.84 -7.42 10.41
N GLY A 326 0.92 -7.43 11.36
CA GLY A 326 -0.51 -7.17 11.12
C GLY A 326 -0.90 -5.70 11.00
N GLY A 327 0.03 -4.78 11.25
CA GLY A 327 -0.23 -3.34 11.25
C GLY A 327 0.05 -2.68 12.59
N THR A 328 0.03 -1.35 12.60
CA THR A 328 0.23 -0.55 13.82
C THR A 328 -1.08 -0.45 14.60
N ALA A 329 -1.01 -0.65 15.92
CA ALA A 329 -2.17 -0.59 16.80
C ALA A 329 -2.72 0.85 16.90
N ILE A 330 -4.05 0.96 16.98
CA ILE A 330 -4.73 2.22 17.31
C ILE A 330 -4.60 2.43 18.83
N LYS A 331 -4.25 3.65 19.25
CA LYS A 331 -4.22 4.05 20.67
C LYS A 331 -5.64 3.94 21.23
N LYS A 332 -5.79 3.22 22.34
CA LYS A 332 -7.08 3.06 23.04
C LYS A 332 -7.42 4.30 23.85
#